data_77a6fc75ebf07d05df86a203355a70b8
#
_entry.id   77a6fc75ebf07d05df86a203355a70b8
#
_cell.length_a   1.000
_cell.length_b   1.000
_cell.length_c   1.000
_cell.angle_alpha   90.00
_cell.angle_beta   90.00
_cell.angle_gamma   90.00
#
_symmetry.space_group_name_H-M   'P 1'
#
loop_
_entity.id
_entity.type
_entity.pdbx_description
1 polymer ?
#
loop_
_entity_poly.entity_id
_entity_poly.type
_entity_poly.pdbx_seq_one_letter_code
_entity_poly.pdbx_strand_id
1 'polypeptide(L)'
;ATCDDAPSAWTYTNSNDEYDGSSRTMATTPDVSLSLPADGSVKVQMGNQVVVPLTITPSIDAFSGEPTKIAGFEFEVRFDSQQLQFIDAQTGLLPGPYLTYLNESEVDENGYITISFGALENSPNNAPEDYYITEEMVGLELVFNSTLNENNNQEWTEADLQFVGKANAGNPNGDDLLMERQSGNIRIWNKYWAFGGGEPGEDEMTYVFPNPYKDNEHN
;
A
#
# COMPACT_ATOMS: atom_id res chain seq x y z
N ALA A 1 -22.47 -19.62 26.27
CA ALA A 1 -21.73 -18.94 25.22
C ALA A 1 -22.76 -18.44 24.21
N THR A 2 -22.96 -17.16 24.12
CA THR A 2 -23.76 -16.53 23.07
C THR A 2 -22.77 -16.05 22.01
N CYS A 3 -22.79 -16.70 20.84
CA CYS A 3 -22.14 -16.15 19.67
C CYS A 3 -23.01 -14.98 19.19
N ASP A 4 -22.51 -13.76 19.33
CA ASP A 4 -23.08 -12.61 18.65
C ASP A 4 -22.36 -12.46 17.32
N ASP A 5 -23.09 -12.25 16.23
CA ASP A 5 -22.62 -12.22 14.84
C ASP A 5 -21.76 -11.01 14.48
N ALA A 6 -20.91 -10.56 15.38
CA ALA A 6 -19.88 -9.57 15.10
C ALA A 6 -18.55 -10.29 14.80
N PRO A 7 -17.98 -10.16 13.60
CA PRO A 7 -16.89 -11.03 13.12
C PRO A 7 -15.51 -10.78 13.75
N SER A 8 -15.39 -10.12 14.90
CA SER A 8 -14.08 -9.76 15.45
C SER A 8 -13.95 -9.68 16.97
N ALA A 9 -14.86 -10.26 17.76
CA ALA A 9 -14.69 -10.24 19.20
C ALA A 9 -15.16 -11.53 19.85
N TRP A 10 -14.23 -12.29 20.41
CA TRP A 10 -14.53 -13.38 21.34
C TRP A 10 -14.53 -12.83 22.77
N THR A 11 -15.64 -13.01 23.47
CA THR A 11 -15.70 -12.68 24.91
C THR A 11 -15.46 -13.96 25.69
N TYR A 12 -14.35 -14.01 26.40
CA TYR A 12 -14.02 -15.10 27.33
C TYR A 12 -14.41 -14.67 28.74
N THR A 13 -15.32 -15.39 29.36
CA THR A 13 -15.67 -15.26 30.79
C THR A 13 -14.93 -16.34 31.58
N ASN A 14 -13.96 -15.95 32.38
CA ASN A 14 -13.32 -16.84 33.34
C ASN A 14 -14.29 -17.04 34.53
N SER A 15 -14.71 -18.29 34.75
CA SER A 15 -15.72 -18.64 35.77
C SER A 15 -15.21 -18.64 37.21
N ASN A 16 -13.94 -18.27 37.45
CA ASN A 16 -13.30 -18.32 38.77
C ASN A 16 -12.97 -16.94 39.38
N ASP A 17 -13.24 -15.85 38.67
CA ASP A 17 -13.09 -14.50 39.24
C ASP A 17 -14.47 -13.98 39.67
N GLU A 18 -14.53 -13.30 40.82
CA GLU A 18 -15.71 -12.52 41.19
C GLU A 18 -16.09 -11.61 40.02
N TYR A 19 -17.33 -11.73 39.56
CA TYR A 19 -17.86 -11.03 38.41
C TYR A 19 -17.83 -9.51 38.66
N ASP A 20 -16.82 -8.84 38.14
CA ASP A 20 -16.68 -7.36 38.22
C ASP A 20 -17.39 -6.64 37.07
N GLY A 21 -18.05 -7.37 36.18
CA GLY A 21 -18.79 -6.77 35.03
C GLY A 21 -17.90 -6.21 33.92
N SER A 22 -16.58 -6.39 33.97
CA SER A 22 -15.69 -5.94 32.92
C SER A 22 -15.57 -7.00 31.79
N SER A 23 -16.08 -6.68 30.62
CA SER A 23 -15.77 -7.46 29.41
C SER A 23 -14.40 -7.04 28.90
N ARG A 24 -13.44 -7.95 28.93
CA ARG A 24 -12.15 -7.77 28.24
C ARG A 24 -12.30 -8.16 26.77
N THR A 25 -12.27 -7.17 25.91
CA THR A 25 -12.09 -7.40 24.48
C THR A 25 -10.64 -7.76 24.24
N MET A 26 -10.35 -9.00 23.87
CA MET A 26 -9.01 -9.35 23.38
C MET A 26 -8.86 -8.74 21.99
N ALA A 27 -7.84 -7.89 21.83
CA ALA A 27 -7.44 -7.42 20.52
C ALA A 27 -6.94 -8.65 19.73
N THR A 28 -7.60 -8.97 18.62
CA THR A 28 -7.09 -9.97 17.70
C THR A 28 -5.92 -9.38 16.93
N THR A 29 -4.75 -10.00 17.05
CA THR A 29 -3.61 -9.63 16.22
C THR A 29 -3.93 -9.98 14.77
N PRO A 30 -3.71 -9.08 13.80
CA PRO A 30 -3.93 -9.40 12.40
C PRO A 30 -2.96 -10.51 11.96
N ASP A 31 -3.44 -11.38 11.08
CA ASP A 31 -2.62 -12.46 10.49
C ASP A 31 -1.70 -11.90 9.39
N VAL A 32 -2.12 -10.81 8.76
CA VAL A 32 -1.43 -10.17 7.64
C VAL A 32 -1.56 -8.66 7.75
N SER A 33 -0.48 -7.93 7.50
CA SER A 33 -0.51 -6.48 7.31
C SER A 33 -0.13 -6.12 5.87
N LEU A 34 -0.94 -5.26 5.23
CA LEU A 34 -0.59 -4.57 3.99
C LEU A 34 -0.27 -3.12 4.30
N SER A 35 0.89 -2.63 3.85
CA SER A 35 1.28 -1.25 4.08
C SER A 35 1.80 -0.56 2.83
N LEU A 36 1.36 0.68 2.66
CA LEU A 36 1.91 1.64 1.71
C LEU A 36 2.83 2.61 2.45
N PRO A 37 3.87 3.15 1.79
CA PRO A 37 4.76 4.13 2.40
C PRO A 37 4.00 5.34 2.92
N ALA A 38 4.23 5.71 4.18
CA ALA A 38 3.65 6.88 4.83
C ALA A 38 4.71 7.97 5.07
N ASP A 39 4.29 9.10 5.62
CA ASP A 39 5.15 10.19 6.10
C ASP A 39 6.07 10.82 5.01
N GLY A 40 5.64 10.76 3.75
CA GLY A 40 6.39 11.33 2.64
C GLY A 40 7.74 10.64 2.38
N SER A 41 7.87 9.37 2.73
CA SER A 41 9.07 8.56 2.42
C SER A 41 9.25 8.41 0.91
N VAL A 42 8.16 8.30 0.15
CA VAL A 42 8.16 8.32 -1.31
C VAL A 42 8.00 9.75 -1.81
N LYS A 43 8.97 10.21 -2.59
CA LYS A 43 9.01 11.58 -3.13
C LYS A 43 9.17 11.55 -4.63
N VAL A 44 8.50 12.48 -5.31
CA VAL A 44 8.58 12.64 -6.75
C VAL A 44 8.53 14.10 -7.14
N GLN A 45 9.21 14.48 -8.21
CA GLN A 45 9.03 15.78 -8.84
C GLN A 45 7.77 15.73 -9.70
N MET A 46 6.98 16.78 -9.65
CA MET A 46 5.78 16.97 -10.48
C MET A 46 6.07 16.67 -11.96
N GLY A 47 5.23 15.87 -12.59
CA GLY A 47 5.35 15.42 -13.97
C GLY A 47 6.26 14.21 -14.18
N ASN A 48 6.86 13.66 -13.12
CA ASN A 48 7.70 12.48 -13.22
C ASN A 48 6.98 11.21 -12.73
N GLN A 49 7.52 10.08 -13.14
CA GLN A 49 7.08 8.76 -12.69
C GLN A 49 7.62 8.44 -11.31
N VAL A 50 6.82 7.73 -10.52
CA VAL A 50 7.15 7.24 -9.19
C VAL A 50 6.72 5.79 -9.03
N VAL A 51 7.52 5.03 -8.32
CA VAL A 51 7.23 3.65 -7.92
C VAL A 51 6.93 3.63 -6.44
N VAL A 52 5.79 3.04 -6.07
CA VAL A 52 5.32 2.94 -4.68
C VAL A 52 5.29 1.47 -4.30
N PRO A 53 6.18 1.02 -3.41
CA PRO A 53 6.16 -0.36 -2.94
C PRO A 53 4.96 -0.60 -2.02
N LEU A 54 4.28 -1.73 -2.22
CA LEU A 54 3.32 -2.27 -1.28
C LEU A 54 3.97 -3.42 -0.53
N THR A 55 4.11 -3.26 0.78
CA THR A 55 4.71 -4.26 1.66
C THR A 55 3.64 -5.18 2.23
N ILE A 56 3.91 -6.48 2.21
CA ILE A 56 3.09 -7.53 2.81
C ILE A 56 3.89 -8.10 3.97
N THR A 57 3.29 -8.13 5.16
CA THR A 57 3.93 -8.63 6.37
C THR A 57 3.04 -9.71 7.01
N PRO A 58 3.40 -11.00 6.91
CA PRO A 58 2.73 -12.05 7.67
C PRO A 58 3.04 -11.92 9.16
N SER A 59 2.07 -12.23 10.01
CA SER A 59 2.31 -12.33 11.45
C SER A 59 2.93 -13.68 11.83
N ILE A 60 3.44 -13.75 13.04
CA ILE A 60 3.83 -15.01 13.66
C ILE A 60 2.65 -15.54 14.46
N ASP A 61 2.21 -16.78 14.16
CA ASP A 61 1.17 -17.44 14.93
C ASP A 61 1.63 -17.68 16.37
N ALA A 62 0.85 -17.19 17.32
CA ALA A 62 1.22 -17.18 18.73
C ALA A 62 1.30 -18.60 19.36
N PHE A 63 0.68 -19.60 18.74
CA PHE A 63 0.65 -20.97 19.26
C PHE A 63 1.75 -21.84 18.65
N SER A 64 1.95 -21.77 17.35
CA SER A 64 2.96 -22.55 16.63
C SER A 64 4.33 -21.90 16.64
N GLY A 65 4.40 -20.56 16.73
CA GLY A 65 5.63 -19.78 16.55
C GLY A 65 6.07 -19.71 15.08
N GLU A 66 5.25 -20.21 14.15
CA GLU A 66 5.53 -20.20 12.73
C GLU A 66 4.89 -18.96 12.05
N PRO A 67 5.47 -18.47 10.96
CA PRO A 67 4.85 -17.39 10.20
C PRO A 67 3.55 -17.85 9.53
N THR A 68 2.57 -16.96 9.48
CA THR A 68 1.36 -17.16 8.69
C THR A 68 1.74 -17.34 7.21
N LYS A 69 1.19 -18.36 6.56
CA LYS A 69 1.41 -18.62 5.14
C LYS A 69 0.31 -17.95 4.33
N ILE A 70 0.67 -17.05 3.43
CA ILE A 70 -0.27 -16.33 2.57
C ILE A 70 -0.18 -16.94 1.17
N ALA A 71 -1.30 -17.52 0.70
CA ALA A 71 -1.43 -18.09 -0.64
C ALA A 71 -2.11 -17.13 -1.63
N GLY A 72 -2.79 -16.11 -1.12
CA GLY A 72 -3.43 -15.12 -1.96
C GLY A 72 -3.88 -13.90 -1.17
N PHE A 73 -4.03 -12.79 -1.89
CA PHE A 73 -4.53 -11.55 -1.32
C PHE A 73 -5.20 -10.69 -2.39
N GLU A 74 -6.14 -9.87 -1.97
CA GLU A 74 -6.77 -8.84 -2.80
C GLU A 74 -6.96 -7.57 -2.00
N PHE A 75 -6.96 -6.42 -2.69
CA PHE A 75 -7.19 -5.12 -2.07
C PHE A 75 -7.66 -4.09 -3.09
N GLU A 76 -8.16 -2.98 -2.57
CA GLU A 76 -8.51 -1.80 -3.35
C GLU A 76 -7.78 -0.58 -2.80
N VAL A 77 -7.13 0.19 -3.71
CA VAL A 77 -6.47 1.46 -3.39
C VAL A 77 -7.09 2.58 -4.20
N ARG A 78 -7.46 3.65 -3.52
CA ARG A 78 -8.04 4.86 -4.10
C ARG A 78 -7.04 6.01 -4.06
N PHE A 79 -6.99 6.82 -5.13
CA PHE A 79 -6.16 8.01 -5.26
C PHE A 79 -6.87 9.12 -6.04
N ASP A 80 -6.39 10.36 -5.87
CA ASP A 80 -6.90 11.52 -6.60
C ASP A 80 -6.32 11.56 -8.02
N SER A 81 -7.21 11.49 -9.03
CA SER A 81 -6.84 11.50 -10.45
C SER A 81 -6.26 12.85 -10.93
N GLN A 82 -6.47 13.92 -10.16
CA GLN A 82 -5.86 15.22 -10.46
C GLN A 82 -4.39 15.29 -10.03
N GLN A 83 -3.97 14.44 -9.10
CA GLN A 83 -2.61 14.41 -8.58
C GLN A 83 -1.77 13.28 -9.17
N LEU A 84 -2.39 12.14 -9.44
CA LEU A 84 -1.73 10.92 -9.90
C LEU A 84 -2.46 10.31 -11.09
N GLN A 85 -1.68 9.72 -11.98
CA GLN A 85 -2.16 8.84 -13.04
C GLN A 85 -1.54 7.47 -12.82
N PHE A 86 -2.35 6.45 -12.68
CA PHE A 86 -1.88 5.08 -12.59
C PHE A 86 -1.33 4.60 -13.93
N ILE A 87 -0.22 3.86 -13.91
CA ILE A 87 0.46 3.36 -15.11
C ILE A 87 0.48 1.83 -15.13
N ASP A 88 0.91 1.21 -14.01
CA ASP A 88 1.13 -0.24 -13.96
C ASP A 88 1.23 -0.74 -12.51
N ALA A 89 1.11 -2.07 -12.36
CA ALA A 89 1.37 -2.79 -11.12
C ALA A 89 2.34 -3.94 -11.39
N GLN A 90 3.55 -3.84 -10.83
CA GLN A 90 4.64 -4.80 -11.05
C GLN A 90 4.66 -5.84 -9.94
N THR A 91 4.54 -7.11 -10.31
CA THR A 91 4.40 -8.27 -9.39
C THR A 91 5.63 -9.17 -9.35
N GLY A 92 6.75 -8.71 -9.91
CA GLY A 92 7.94 -9.54 -10.11
C GLY A 92 8.64 -10.05 -8.85
N LEU A 93 8.21 -9.64 -7.67
CA LEU A 93 8.79 -10.04 -6.39
C LEU A 93 8.01 -11.16 -5.68
N LEU A 94 6.83 -11.53 -6.15
CA LEU A 94 6.06 -12.63 -5.57
C LEU A 94 6.82 -13.96 -5.70
N PRO A 95 6.84 -14.81 -4.64
CA PRO A 95 7.77 -15.94 -4.54
C PRO A 95 7.45 -17.11 -5.46
N GLY A 96 6.28 -17.16 -6.05
CA GLY A 96 5.84 -18.29 -6.87
C GLY A 96 5.06 -17.87 -8.11
N PRO A 97 4.46 -18.83 -8.81
CA PRO A 97 3.57 -18.55 -9.91
C PRO A 97 2.22 -18.06 -9.38
N TYR A 98 2.05 -16.74 -9.32
CA TYR A 98 0.77 -16.12 -8.96
C TYR A 98 -0.03 -15.76 -10.20
N LEU A 99 -1.33 -16.09 -10.19
CA LEU A 99 -2.30 -15.46 -11.07
C LEU A 99 -2.66 -14.11 -10.49
N THR A 100 -2.49 -13.08 -11.29
CA THR A 100 -2.80 -11.71 -10.89
C THR A 100 -3.93 -11.16 -11.73
N TYR A 101 -4.77 -10.33 -11.12
CA TYR A 101 -5.71 -9.46 -11.84
C TYR A 101 -5.52 -8.03 -11.39
N LEU A 102 -5.79 -7.12 -12.31
CA LEU A 102 -5.73 -5.69 -12.09
C LEU A 102 -6.93 -5.06 -12.79
N ASN A 103 -7.62 -4.18 -12.10
CA ASN A 103 -8.71 -3.38 -12.66
C ASN A 103 -8.62 -1.96 -12.13
N GLU A 104 -8.75 -0.99 -13.03
CA GLU A 104 -8.83 0.43 -12.73
C GLU A 104 -10.26 0.90 -12.98
N SER A 105 -10.87 1.59 -12.02
CA SER A 105 -12.20 2.18 -12.17
C SER A 105 -12.16 3.40 -13.08
N GLU A 106 -13.32 3.82 -13.57
CA GLU A 106 -13.49 5.19 -14.07
C GLU A 106 -13.35 6.18 -12.91
N VAL A 107 -13.08 7.46 -13.24
CA VAL A 107 -13.04 8.55 -12.27
C VAL A 107 -14.43 8.72 -11.66
N ASP A 108 -14.51 8.70 -10.33
CA ASP A 108 -15.77 8.91 -9.61
C ASP A 108 -16.20 10.39 -9.60
N GLU A 109 -17.38 10.68 -9.06
CA GLU A 109 -17.93 12.04 -8.96
C GLU A 109 -17.09 13.02 -8.13
N ASN A 110 -16.18 12.49 -7.31
CA ASN A 110 -15.27 13.27 -6.45
C ASN A 110 -13.85 13.40 -7.05
N GLY A 111 -13.62 12.85 -8.24
CA GLY A 111 -12.33 12.92 -8.91
C GLY A 111 -11.34 11.81 -8.52
N TYR A 112 -11.81 10.76 -7.86
CA TYR A 112 -10.96 9.64 -7.45
C TYR A 112 -11.04 8.47 -8.43
N ILE A 113 -9.94 7.73 -8.50
CA ILE A 113 -9.83 6.44 -9.18
C ILE A 113 -9.55 5.37 -8.14
N THR A 114 -10.11 4.19 -8.32
CA THR A 114 -9.83 3.01 -7.49
C THR A 114 -9.16 1.93 -8.33
N ILE A 115 -8.03 1.42 -7.86
CA ILE A 115 -7.35 0.25 -8.41
C ILE A 115 -7.74 -0.94 -7.54
N SER A 116 -8.29 -1.98 -8.17
CA SER A 116 -8.52 -3.30 -7.54
C SER A 116 -7.44 -4.25 -8.03
N PHE A 117 -6.73 -4.85 -7.11
CA PHE A 117 -5.67 -5.82 -7.38
C PHE A 117 -5.90 -7.10 -6.61
N GLY A 118 -5.55 -8.24 -7.22
CA GLY A 118 -5.51 -9.52 -6.55
C GLY A 118 -4.41 -10.42 -7.09
N ALA A 119 -3.87 -11.24 -6.22
CA ALA A 119 -2.89 -12.25 -6.53
C ALA A 119 -3.25 -13.55 -5.83
N LEU A 120 -3.23 -14.66 -6.56
CA LEU A 120 -3.50 -15.99 -6.03
C LEU A 120 -2.42 -16.96 -6.50
N GLU A 121 -1.82 -17.69 -5.58
CA GLU A 121 -0.88 -18.76 -5.88
C GLU A 121 -1.55 -19.80 -6.79
N ASN A 122 -0.88 -20.20 -7.87
CA ASN A 122 -1.43 -20.99 -8.97
C ASN A 122 -0.62 -22.26 -9.27
N SER A 123 -0.14 -22.94 -8.26
CA SER A 123 0.54 -24.22 -8.48
C SER A 123 -0.46 -25.35 -8.75
N PRO A 124 -0.18 -26.21 -9.71
CA PRO A 124 -1.14 -27.23 -10.13
C PRO A 124 -1.36 -28.38 -9.13
N ASN A 125 -0.53 -28.54 -8.11
CA ASN A 125 -0.66 -29.52 -7.03
C ASN A 125 0.30 -29.20 -5.88
N ASN A 126 -0.19 -29.04 -4.67
CA ASN A 126 0.59 -28.82 -3.45
C ASN A 126 1.82 -27.94 -3.69
N ALA A 127 1.59 -26.63 -3.73
CA ALA A 127 2.68 -25.67 -3.90
C ALA A 127 3.83 -25.97 -2.93
N PRO A 128 5.09 -25.91 -3.38
CA PRO A 128 6.21 -25.89 -2.47
C PRO A 128 6.04 -24.78 -1.42
N GLU A 129 6.53 -25.02 -0.21
CA GLU A 129 6.34 -24.06 0.88
C GLU A 129 6.95 -22.68 0.59
N ASP A 130 8.00 -22.63 -0.21
CA ASP A 130 8.67 -21.43 -0.68
C ASP A 130 7.87 -20.59 -1.70
N TYR A 131 6.71 -21.08 -2.15
CA TYR A 131 5.78 -20.31 -2.99
C TYR A 131 4.78 -19.47 -2.18
N TYR A 132 4.68 -19.68 -0.88
CA TYR A 132 3.82 -18.87 -0.01
C TYR A 132 4.60 -17.67 0.54
N ILE A 133 3.91 -16.56 0.76
CA ILE A 133 4.50 -15.42 1.45
C ILE A 133 4.53 -15.76 2.94
N THR A 134 5.73 -15.88 3.50
CA THR A 134 5.98 -16.26 4.90
C THR A 134 6.87 -15.27 5.64
N GLU A 135 7.37 -14.25 4.93
CA GLU A 135 8.20 -13.18 5.50
C GLU A 135 7.78 -11.82 4.94
N GLU A 136 8.20 -10.76 5.60
CA GLU A 136 7.95 -9.40 5.12
C GLU A 136 8.62 -9.20 3.76
N MET A 137 7.84 -8.74 2.79
CA MET A 137 8.35 -8.48 1.45
C MET A 137 7.58 -7.36 0.75
N VAL A 138 8.20 -6.77 -0.26
CA VAL A 138 7.49 -5.96 -1.25
C VAL A 138 6.80 -6.92 -2.22
N GLY A 139 5.50 -7.09 -2.07
CA GLY A 139 4.70 -8.00 -2.91
C GLY A 139 4.30 -7.38 -4.25
N LEU A 140 4.27 -6.06 -4.32
CA LEU A 140 3.79 -5.30 -5.47
C LEU A 140 4.43 -3.92 -5.51
N GLU A 141 4.70 -3.41 -6.70
CA GLU A 141 5.10 -2.04 -6.94
C GLU A 141 4.04 -1.33 -7.81
N LEU A 142 3.37 -0.33 -7.24
CA LEU A 142 2.44 0.52 -7.97
C LEU A 142 3.19 1.64 -8.67
N VAL A 143 2.99 1.81 -9.96
CA VAL A 143 3.67 2.81 -10.77
C VAL A 143 2.69 3.92 -11.12
N PHE A 144 3.03 5.16 -10.78
CA PHE A 144 2.25 6.34 -11.08
C PHE A 144 3.07 7.38 -11.83
N ASN A 145 2.41 8.20 -12.63
CA ASN A 145 2.90 9.52 -13.02
C ASN A 145 2.27 10.57 -12.11
N SER A 146 3.07 11.45 -11.53
CA SER A 146 2.52 12.64 -10.88
C SER A 146 2.06 13.63 -11.94
N THR A 147 0.84 14.15 -11.78
CA THR A 147 0.26 15.09 -12.76
C THR A 147 0.88 16.46 -12.64
N LEU A 148 0.85 17.23 -13.74
CA LEU A 148 1.25 18.63 -13.75
C LEU A 148 0.10 19.48 -13.23
N ASN A 149 0.30 20.21 -12.13
CA ASN A 149 -0.63 21.21 -11.64
C ASN A 149 0.09 22.56 -11.51
N GLU A 150 0.14 23.30 -12.60
CA GLU A 150 0.83 24.59 -12.71
C GLU A 150 0.23 25.67 -11.79
N ASN A 151 -1.03 25.50 -11.38
CA ASN A 151 -1.72 26.45 -10.51
C ASN A 151 -1.47 26.21 -9.02
N ASN A 152 -0.71 25.18 -8.67
CA ASN A 152 -0.40 24.87 -7.29
C ASN A 152 0.77 25.75 -6.78
N ASN A 153 0.46 26.66 -5.86
CA ASN A 153 1.45 27.57 -5.25
C ASN A 153 2.17 26.96 -4.03
N GLN A 154 2.02 25.66 -3.77
CA GLN A 154 2.72 24.98 -2.69
C GLN A 154 4.00 24.34 -3.20
N GLU A 155 5.06 24.38 -2.41
CA GLU A 155 6.32 23.71 -2.72
C GLU A 155 6.14 22.20 -2.79
N TRP A 156 5.33 21.65 -1.88
CA TRP A 156 5.01 20.24 -1.78
C TRP A 156 3.51 20.03 -1.72
N THR A 157 3.06 18.97 -2.36
CA THR A 157 1.69 18.44 -2.25
C THR A 157 1.77 17.00 -1.84
N GLU A 158 0.86 16.55 -0.99
CA GLU A 158 0.73 15.13 -0.63
C GLU A 158 -0.43 14.53 -1.43
N ALA A 159 -0.13 13.42 -2.10
CA ALA A 159 -1.11 12.60 -2.80
C ALA A 159 -1.36 11.33 -1.99
N ASP A 160 -2.54 11.24 -1.43
CA ASP A 160 -2.93 10.11 -0.60
C ASP A 160 -3.21 8.86 -1.44
N LEU A 161 -2.75 7.72 -0.93
CA LEU A 161 -3.09 6.38 -1.39
C LEU A 161 -3.86 5.67 -0.28
N GLN A 162 -5.17 5.54 -0.45
CA GLN A 162 -6.05 5.04 0.60
C GLN A 162 -6.54 3.64 0.28
N PHE A 163 -6.34 2.71 1.20
CA PHE A 163 -7.04 1.44 1.12
C PHE A 163 -8.54 1.67 1.34
N VAL A 164 -9.35 1.16 0.42
CA VAL A 164 -10.81 1.27 0.45
C VAL A 164 -11.45 -0.10 0.21
N GLY A 165 -12.76 -0.20 0.35
CA GLY A 165 -13.53 -1.38 -0.03
C GLY A 165 -13.02 -2.68 0.62
N LYS A 166 -12.99 -3.73 -0.18
CA LYS A 166 -12.59 -5.06 0.24
C LYS A 166 -11.09 -5.22 0.28
N ALA A 167 -10.61 -5.95 1.28
CA ALA A 167 -9.28 -6.50 1.28
C ALA A 167 -9.34 -7.86 2.01
N ASN A 168 -8.86 -8.87 1.34
CA ASN A 168 -8.88 -10.25 1.84
C ASN A 168 -7.50 -10.87 1.63
N ALA A 169 -7.13 -11.79 2.52
CA ALA A 169 -6.02 -12.70 2.30
C ALA A 169 -6.48 -14.12 2.65
N GLY A 170 -5.87 -15.10 2.03
CA GLY A 170 -6.15 -16.50 2.26
C GLY A 170 -4.88 -17.30 2.49
N ASN A 171 -5.01 -18.32 3.35
CA ASN A 171 -3.95 -19.28 3.56
C ASN A 171 -4.02 -20.44 2.52
N PRO A 172 -3.02 -21.33 2.47
CA PRO A 172 -3.02 -22.47 1.54
C PRO A 172 -4.19 -23.45 1.70
N ASN A 173 -4.88 -23.44 2.83
CA ASN A 173 -6.04 -24.30 3.09
C ASN A 173 -7.35 -23.67 2.58
N GLY A 174 -7.30 -22.41 2.15
CA GLY A 174 -8.47 -21.64 1.71
C GLY A 174 -9.20 -20.96 2.86
N ASP A 175 -8.60 -20.86 4.05
CA ASP A 175 -9.18 -20.11 5.16
C ASP A 175 -8.85 -18.62 5.00
N ASP A 176 -9.81 -17.78 5.39
CA ASP A 176 -9.63 -16.34 5.42
C ASP A 176 -8.66 -15.92 6.53
N LEU A 177 -7.76 -15.00 6.22
CA LEU A 177 -6.81 -14.39 7.14
C LEU A 177 -7.29 -12.99 7.53
N LEU A 178 -7.16 -12.64 8.82
CA LEU A 178 -7.45 -11.30 9.30
C LEU A 178 -6.39 -10.32 8.80
N MET A 179 -6.81 -9.33 8.01
CA MET A 179 -5.92 -8.38 7.36
C MET A 179 -6.01 -6.99 7.99
N GLU A 180 -4.86 -6.41 8.33
CA GLU A 180 -4.69 -4.99 8.64
C GLU A 180 -4.17 -4.24 7.42
N ARG A 181 -4.58 -2.96 7.27
CA ARG A 181 -4.18 -2.12 6.13
C ARG A 181 -3.71 -0.76 6.62
N GLN A 182 -2.54 -0.35 6.16
CA GLN A 182 -1.99 0.97 6.41
C GLN A 182 -1.87 1.75 5.10
N SER A 183 -2.72 2.74 4.92
CA SER A 183 -2.67 3.69 3.81
C SER A 183 -1.39 4.52 3.85
N GLY A 184 -1.00 5.06 2.69
CA GLY A 184 0.21 5.84 2.57
C GLY A 184 0.01 7.11 1.75
N ASN A 185 1.11 7.79 1.44
CA ASN A 185 1.10 8.97 0.60
C ASN A 185 2.38 9.10 -0.24
N ILE A 186 2.28 9.89 -1.30
CA ILE A 186 3.40 10.32 -2.14
C ILE A 186 3.56 11.81 -1.94
N ARG A 187 4.77 12.26 -1.70
CA ARG A 187 5.10 13.68 -1.61
C ARG A 187 5.56 14.19 -2.96
N ILE A 188 4.78 15.07 -3.56
CA ILE A 188 5.02 15.63 -4.90
C ILE A 188 5.65 17.02 -4.75
N TRP A 189 6.86 17.17 -5.27
CA TRP A 189 7.54 18.47 -5.30
C TRP A 189 7.13 19.27 -6.53
N ASN A 190 6.67 20.52 -6.29
CA ASN A 190 6.26 21.43 -7.35
C ASN A 190 7.49 22.15 -7.95
N LYS A 191 7.88 21.76 -9.15
CA LYS A 191 9.02 22.38 -9.86
C LYS A 191 8.80 23.85 -10.22
N TYR A 192 7.56 24.33 -10.21
CA TYR A 192 7.21 25.72 -10.53
C TYR A 192 7.04 26.61 -9.30
N TRP A 193 7.20 26.08 -8.09
CA TRP A 193 6.95 26.81 -6.86
C TRP A 193 7.77 28.11 -6.76
N ALA A 194 9.06 28.07 -7.14
CA ALA A 194 9.95 29.24 -7.10
C ALA A 194 9.54 30.35 -8.08
N PHE A 195 8.68 30.04 -9.02
CA PHE A 195 8.21 30.96 -10.08
C PHE A 195 6.76 31.41 -9.88
N GLY A 196 6.21 31.23 -8.66
CA GLY A 196 4.84 31.61 -8.35
C GLY A 196 3.77 30.76 -9.06
N GLY A 197 4.08 29.51 -9.42
CA GLY A 197 3.17 28.56 -10.07
C GLY A 197 3.14 28.63 -11.60
N GLY A 198 3.96 29.49 -12.22
CA GLY A 198 4.12 29.54 -13.69
C GLY A 198 5.28 28.68 -14.19
N GLU A 199 5.32 28.41 -15.50
CA GLU A 199 6.52 27.81 -16.10
C GLU A 199 7.71 28.79 -16.01
N PRO A 200 8.89 28.33 -15.55
CA PRO A 200 10.09 29.12 -15.58
C PRO A 200 10.48 29.39 -17.05
N GLY A 201 10.87 30.61 -17.34
CA GLY A 201 11.50 30.93 -18.63
C GLY A 201 12.77 30.09 -18.84
N GLU A 202 13.12 29.81 -20.11
CA GLU A 202 14.31 28.98 -20.43
C GLU A 202 15.59 29.48 -19.75
N ASP A 203 15.71 30.78 -19.55
CA ASP A 203 16.87 31.42 -18.90
C ASP A 203 16.85 31.25 -17.36
N GLU A 204 15.67 31.05 -16.74
CA GLU A 204 15.51 30.90 -15.30
C GLU A 204 15.71 29.46 -14.83
N MET A 205 15.45 28.47 -15.69
CA MET A 205 15.71 27.07 -15.38
C MET A 205 17.19 26.76 -15.14
N THR A 206 18.09 27.60 -15.60
CA THR A 206 19.53 27.41 -15.46
C THR A 206 20.04 27.68 -14.03
N TYR A 207 19.26 28.38 -13.18
CA TYR A 207 19.73 28.86 -11.88
C TYR A 207 19.15 28.17 -10.65
N VAL A 208 18.10 27.35 -10.79
CA VAL A 208 17.32 26.87 -9.64
C VAL A 208 17.75 25.50 -9.11
N PHE A 209 18.53 24.76 -9.85
CA PHE A 209 19.01 23.46 -9.39
C PHE A 209 20.53 23.41 -9.36
N PRO A 210 21.16 23.26 -8.16
CA PRO A 210 22.51 22.74 -8.13
C PRO A 210 22.43 21.35 -8.76
N ASN A 211 22.96 21.22 -9.97
CA ASN A 211 23.12 19.93 -10.61
C ASN A 211 23.99 19.07 -9.69
N PRO A 212 23.46 18.02 -9.03
CA PRO A 212 24.27 17.18 -8.14
C PRO A 212 25.38 16.41 -8.86
N TYR A 213 25.41 16.50 -10.20
CA TYR A 213 26.39 15.85 -11.06
C TYR A 213 27.38 16.80 -11.75
N LYS A 214 27.49 18.05 -11.30
CA LYS A 214 28.69 18.80 -11.67
C LYS A 214 29.83 18.27 -10.82
N ASP A 215 30.52 17.27 -11.36
CA ASP A 215 31.85 16.90 -10.92
C ASP A 215 32.68 18.17 -10.80
N ASN A 216 33.31 18.32 -9.64
CA ASN A 216 34.36 19.31 -9.43
C ASN A 216 35.56 18.96 -10.33
N GLU A 217 35.48 19.26 -11.62
CA GLU A 217 36.67 19.47 -12.44
C GLU A 217 37.17 20.89 -12.16
N HIS A 218 37.91 21.02 -11.10
CA HIS A 218 38.89 22.08 -10.95
C HIS A 218 40.22 21.50 -10.50
N ASN A 219 41.15 21.54 -11.46
CA ASN A 219 42.62 21.56 -11.35
C ASN A 219 43.25 21.65 -9.96
#